data_5be790bb92b3e47ffc045202ae6f251d
#
_entry.id   5be790bb92b3e47ffc045202ae6f251d
#
_cell.length_a   1.000
_cell.length_b   1.000
_cell.length_c   1.000
_cell.angle_alpha   90.00
_cell.angle_beta   90.00
_cell.angle_gamma   90.00
#
_symmetry.space_group_name_H-M   'P 1'
#
loop_
_entity.id
_entity.type
_entity.pdbx_description
1 polymer ?
#
loop_
_entity_poly.entity_id
_entity_poly.type
_entity_poly.pdbx_seq_one_letter_code
_entity_poly.pdbx_strand_id
1 'polypeptide(L)'
;LLTLPIKIDKQNIVMLIYNTTFHVEMNDARNFVIWLNECYIPEVEQSGELRNPRILRILSHKEQDSECFSLQWEVEDSAALHRWHTKQGARLNEEMLKIFKDKVIGFPTLMEVVK
;
A
#
# COMPACT_ATOMS: atom_id res chain seq x y z
N LEU A 1 -13.65 24.39 -28.31
CA LEU A 1 -14.33 23.31 -29.03
C LEU A 1 -13.36 22.21 -29.41
N LEU A 2 -12.33 22.61 -30.09
CA LEU A 2 -11.39 21.64 -30.66
C LEU A 2 -10.52 20.99 -29.61
N THR A 3 -10.51 21.52 -28.40
CA THR A 3 -9.76 20.96 -27.31
C THR A 3 -10.46 19.75 -26.63
N LEU A 4 -11.72 19.50 -27.00
CA LEU A 4 -12.50 18.47 -26.36
C LEU A 4 -11.89 17.07 -26.44
N PRO A 5 -11.36 16.63 -27.59
CA PRO A 5 -10.74 15.32 -27.66
C PRO A 5 -9.57 15.16 -26.69
N ILE A 6 -8.78 16.21 -26.54
CA ILE A 6 -7.65 16.20 -25.63
C ILE A 6 -8.13 16.08 -24.18
N LYS A 7 -9.20 16.79 -23.84
CA LYS A 7 -9.78 16.72 -22.51
C LYS A 7 -10.34 15.34 -22.21
N ILE A 8 -10.95 14.71 -23.20
CA ILE A 8 -11.48 13.36 -23.05
C ILE A 8 -10.35 12.39 -22.74
N ASP A 9 -9.24 12.49 -23.45
CA ASP A 9 -8.09 11.63 -23.22
C ASP A 9 -7.56 11.78 -21.79
N LYS A 10 -7.45 13.01 -21.32
CA LYS A 10 -7.02 13.27 -19.95
C LYS A 10 -7.99 12.73 -18.92
N GLN A 11 -9.28 12.79 -19.21
CA GLN A 11 -10.31 12.27 -18.30
C GLN A 11 -10.27 10.77 -18.18
N ASN A 12 -9.71 10.07 -19.15
CA ASN A 12 -9.55 8.63 -19.13
C ASN A 12 -8.34 8.17 -18.33
N ILE A 13 -7.49 9.11 -17.91
CA ILE A 13 -6.36 8.80 -17.06
C ILE A 13 -6.86 8.71 -15.64
N VAL A 14 -6.75 7.51 -15.07
CA VAL A 14 -7.21 7.21 -13.73
C VAL A 14 -5.98 6.93 -12.87
N MET A 15 -5.92 7.59 -11.70
CA MET A 15 -4.89 7.27 -10.72
C MET A 15 -5.48 6.34 -9.69
N LEU A 16 -4.83 5.21 -9.49
CA LEU A 16 -5.23 4.26 -8.46
C LEU A 16 -4.27 4.32 -7.29
N ILE A 17 -4.83 4.15 -6.11
CA ILE A 17 -4.08 4.04 -4.86
C ILE A 17 -4.30 2.64 -4.29
N TYR A 18 -3.22 1.91 -4.14
CA TYR A 18 -3.26 0.63 -3.44
C TYR A 18 -2.90 0.87 -1.99
N ASN A 19 -3.86 0.66 -1.11
CA ASN A 19 -3.71 0.88 0.32
C ASN A 19 -3.75 -0.45 1.06
N THR A 20 -2.85 -0.61 2.02
CA THR A 20 -2.98 -1.67 3.00
C THR A 20 -3.09 -1.05 4.38
N THR A 21 -4.16 -1.35 5.08
CA THR A 21 -4.34 -0.93 6.47
C THR A 21 -3.83 -2.05 7.37
N PHE A 22 -2.84 -1.74 8.20
CA PHE A 22 -2.23 -2.70 9.11
C PHE A 22 -2.66 -2.42 10.55
N HIS A 23 -3.16 -3.44 11.22
CA HIS A 23 -3.34 -3.44 12.67
C HIS A 23 -2.15 -4.15 13.29
N VAL A 24 -1.44 -3.48 14.18
CA VAL A 24 -0.18 -3.96 14.73
C VAL A 24 -0.25 -3.91 16.26
N GLU A 25 0.08 -5.00 16.92
CA GLU A 25 0.16 -4.98 18.37
C GLU A 25 1.20 -3.96 18.83
N MET A 26 0.91 -3.26 19.91
CA MET A 26 1.70 -2.11 20.36
C MET A 26 3.18 -2.44 20.52
N ASN A 27 3.49 -3.61 21.06
CA ASN A 27 4.88 -4.02 21.29
C ASN A 27 5.67 -4.24 20.00
N ASP A 28 4.99 -4.47 18.89
CA ASP A 28 5.61 -4.73 17.59
C ASP A 28 5.52 -3.54 16.65
N ALA A 29 4.81 -2.48 17.03
CA ALA A 29 4.52 -1.36 16.12
C ALA A 29 5.80 -0.67 15.63
N ARG A 30 6.74 -0.41 16.53
CA ARG A 30 8.01 0.23 16.14
C ARG A 30 8.81 -0.66 15.18
N ASN A 31 8.96 -1.91 15.50
CA ASN A 31 9.71 -2.86 14.66
C ASN A 31 9.04 -3.06 13.32
N PHE A 32 7.71 -3.03 13.28
CA PHE A 32 6.98 -3.15 12.04
C PHE A 32 7.25 -1.96 11.10
N VAL A 33 7.20 -0.73 11.63
CA VAL A 33 7.49 0.47 10.83
C VAL A 33 8.94 0.46 10.33
N ILE A 34 9.88 0.02 11.17
CA ILE A 34 11.28 -0.12 10.76
C ILE A 34 11.41 -1.13 9.62
N TRP A 35 10.76 -2.27 9.74
CA TRP A 35 10.77 -3.30 8.70
C TRP A 35 10.16 -2.79 7.39
N LEU A 36 9.04 -2.05 7.46
CA LEU A 36 8.46 -1.44 6.27
C LEU A 36 9.46 -0.52 5.58
N ASN A 37 10.10 0.37 6.34
CA ASN A 37 11.00 1.36 5.76
C ASN A 37 12.32 0.77 5.25
N GLU A 38 12.86 -0.20 5.94
CA GLU A 38 14.19 -0.73 5.61
C GLU A 38 14.17 -1.92 4.67
N CYS A 39 13.09 -2.70 4.67
CA CYS A 39 13.03 -3.95 3.91
C CYS A 39 11.92 -3.94 2.87
N TYR A 40 10.69 -3.73 3.30
CA TYR A 40 9.51 -3.89 2.44
C TYR A 40 9.44 -2.82 1.34
N ILE A 41 9.45 -1.56 1.74
CA ILE A 41 9.30 -0.44 0.78
C ILE A 41 10.42 -0.43 -0.26
N PRO A 42 11.72 -0.53 0.11
CA PRO A 42 12.78 -0.52 -0.90
C PRO A 42 12.64 -1.68 -1.91
N GLU A 43 12.25 -2.85 -1.45
CA GLU A 43 12.09 -3.99 -2.35
C GLU A 43 10.92 -3.79 -3.31
N VAL A 44 9.79 -3.28 -2.81
CA VAL A 44 8.62 -2.99 -3.64
C VAL A 44 8.93 -1.90 -4.67
N GLU A 45 9.65 -0.87 -4.27
CA GLU A 45 10.02 0.21 -5.19
C GLU A 45 10.86 -0.29 -6.35
N GLN A 46 11.71 -1.28 -6.13
CA GLN A 46 12.54 -1.86 -7.20
C GLN A 46 11.71 -2.53 -8.29
N SER A 47 10.50 -2.96 -7.99
CA SER A 47 9.63 -3.57 -8.99
C SER A 47 9.19 -2.58 -10.08
N GLY A 48 9.11 -1.30 -9.74
CA GLY A 48 8.61 -0.26 -10.62
C GLY A 48 7.09 -0.28 -10.81
N GLU A 49 6.40 -1.30 -10.30
CA GLU A 49 4.95 -1.44 -10.46
C GLU A 49 4.16 -0.57 -9.46
N LEU A 50 4.67 -0.43 -8.25
CA LEU A 50 4.09 0.42 -7.21
C LEU A 50 5.04 1.57 -6.93
N ARG A 51 4.50 2.78 -6.81
CA ARG A 51 5.29 4.01 -6.73
C ARG A 51 4.78 4.94 -5.64
N ASN A 52 5.64 5.86 -5.24
CA ASN A 52 5.32 6.96 -4.31
C ASN A 52 4.68 6.47 -3.01
N PRO A 53 5.38 5.64 -2.25
CA PRO A 53 4.83 5.09 -1.01
C PRO A 53 4.67 6.14 0.08
N ARG A 54 3.62 5.99 0.89
CA ARG A 54 3.43 6.76 2.11
C ARG A 54 2.96 5.84 3.21
N ILE A 55 3.51 6.04 4.41
CA ILE A 55 3.01 5.40 5.62
C ILE A 55 2.31 6.47 6.44
N LEU A 56 1.07 6.22 6.83
CA LEU A 56 0.30 7.13 7.66
C LEU A 56 -0.12 6.39 8.94
N ARG A 57 -0.02 7.09 10.09
CA ARG A 57 -0.59 6.54 11.30
C ARG A 57 -2.05 6.96 11.38
N ILE A 58 -2.94 6.02 11.66
CA ILE A 58 -4.36 6.31 11.78
C ILE A 58 -4.63 6.76 13.21
N LEU A 59 -4.82 8.07 13.39
CA LEU A 59 -4.94 8.68 14.71
C LEU A 59 -6.32 8.44 15.35
N SER A 60 -7.31 8.12 14.56
CA SER A 60 -8.66 7.81 15.05
C SER A 60 -8.79 6.40 15.61
N HIS A 61 -7.75 5.59 15.47
CA HIS A 61 -7.71 4.25 16.07
C HIS A 61 -7.65 4.38 17.59
N LYS A 62 -8.55 3.70 18.29
CA LYS A 62 -8.74 3.94 19.72
C LYS A 62 -8.40 2.75 20.63
N GLU A 63 -7.96 1.65 20.05
CA GLU A 63 -7.52 0.52 20.86
C GLU A 63 -6.16 0.83 21.50
N GLN A 64 -6.03 0.52 22.78
CA GLN A 64 -4.84 0.92 23.55
C GLN A 64 -3.66 -0.04 23.38
N ASP A 65 -3.94 -1.27 22.96
CA ASP A 65 -2.93 -2.32 22.84
C ASP A 65 -2.42 -2.51 21.41
N SER A 66 -2.86 -1.66 20.49
CA SER A 66 -2.46 -1.75 19.08
C SER A 66 -2.34 -0.38 18.44
N GLU A 67 -1.61 -0.32 17.33
CA GLU A 67 -1.55 0.83 16.45
C GLU A 67 -2.01 0.43 15.06
N CYS A 68 -2.50 1.41 14.32
CA CYS A 68 -3.03 1.19 12.99
C CYS A 68 -2.32 2.10 11.99
N PHE A 69 -1.84 1.51 10.90
CA PHE A 69 -1.11 2.24 9.86
C PHE A 69 -1.74 2.01 8.50
N SER A 70 -1.62 3.01 7.65
CA SER A 70 -2.01 2.93 6.24
C SER A 70 -0.74 3.03 5.41
N LEU A 71 -0.47 2.04 4.57
CA LEU A 71 0.61 2.10 3.59
C LEU A 71 -0.03 2.24 2.22
N GLN A 72 0.26 3.35 1.54
CA GLN A 72 -0.35 3.68 0.27
C GLN A 72 0.68 3.73 -0.84
N TRP A 73 0.29 3.20 -1.99
CA TRP A 73 1.08 3.19 -3.20
C TRP A 73 0.25 3.72 -4.36
N GLU A 74 0.89 4.41 -5.28
CA GLU A 74 0.28 4.68 -6.58
C GLU A 74 0.54 3.49 -7.50
N VAL A 75 -0.48 3.09 -8.24
CA VAL A 75 -0.38 2.00 -9.21
C VAL A 75 -1.12 2.41 -10.48
N GLU A 76 -0.58 2.02 -11.62
CA GLU A 76 -1.11 2.44 -12.92
C GLU A 76 -2.52 1.92 -13.17
N ASP A 77 -2.72 0.62 -12.94
CA ASP A 77 -4.01 -0.02 -13.13
C ASP A 77 -4.06 -1.33 -12.31
N SER A 78 -5.22 -1.98 -12.33
CA SER A 78 -5.40 -3.22 -11.58
C SER A 78 -4.55 -4.37 -12.14
N ALA A 79 -4.25 -4.35 -13.43
CA ALA A 79 -3.40 -5.38 -14.03
C ALA A 79 -1.97 -5.28 -13.51
N ALA A 80 -1.44 -4.04 -13.37
CA ALA A 80 -0.12 -3.82 -12.79
C ALA A 80 -0.07 -4.31 -11.34
N LEU A 81 -1.11 -4.04 -10.57
CA LEU A 81 -1.20 -4.52 -9.20
C LEU A 81 -1.20 -6.06 -9.15
N HIS A 82 -1.95 -6.69 -10.03
CA HIS A 82 -1.99 -8.15 -10.09
C HIS A 82 -0.62 -8.74 -10.45
N ARG A 83 0.08 -8.14 -11.42
CA ARG A 83 1.43 -8.57 -11.79
C ARG A 83 2.38 -8.47 -10.60
N TRP A 84 2.34 -7.35 -9.90
CA TRP A 84 3.18 -7.15 -8.73
C TRP A 84 2.86 -8.19 -7.65
N HIS A 85 1.59 -8.40 -7.35
CA HIS A 85 1.19 -9.36 -6.33
C HIS A 85 1.70 -10.78 -6.66
N THR A 86 1.56 -11.19 -7.89
CA THR A 86 2.01 -12.51 -8.34
C THR A 86 3.53 -12.67 -8.25
N LYS A 87 4.26 -11.63 -8.67
CA LYS A 87 5.73 -11.69 -8.72
C LYS A 87 6.39 -11.49 -7.36
N GLN A 88 5.81 -10.67 -6.50
CA GLN A 88 6.50 -10.20 -5.31
C GLN A 88 5.60 -10.11 -4.08
N GLY A 89 4.37 -9.63 -4.25
CA GLY A 89 3.51 -9.29 -3.12
C GLY A 89 3.18 -10.48 -2.23
N ALA A 90 2.85 -11.61 -2.82
CA ALA A 90 2.51 -12.82 -2.06
C ALA A 90 3.69 -13.29 -1.22
N ARG A 91 4.90 -13.27 -1.80
CA ARG A 91 6.12 -13.65 -1.08
C ARG A 91 6.42 -12.70 0.07
N LEU A 92 6.27 -11.40 -0.16
CA LEU A 92 6.49 -10.39 0.88
C LEU A 92 5.48 -10.52 2.03
N ASN A 93 4.25 -10.87 1.70
CA ASN A 93 3.25 -11.13 2.73
C ASN A 93 3.63 -12.35 3.58
N GLU A 94 4.14 -13.40 2.96
CA GLU A 94 4.64 -14.56 3.71
C GLU A 94 5.80 -14.19 4.62
N GLU A 95 6.73 -13.36 4.15
CA GLU A 95 7.84 -12.88 4.97
C GLU A 95 7.35 -12.09 6.18
N MET A 96 6.37 -11.22 5.98
CA MET A 96 5.76 -10.46 7.06
C MET A 96 5.17 -11.41 8.12
N LEU A 97 4.45 -12.42 7.68
CA LEU A 97 3.83 -13.40 8.58
C LEU A 97 4.87 -14.22 9.33
N LYS A 98 6.02 -14.52 8.70
CA LYS A 98 7.12 -15.23 9.39
C LYS A 98 7.72 -14.39 10.51
N ILE A 99 7.87 -13.09 10.27
CA ILE A 99 8.51 -12.18 11.23
C ILE A 99 7.56 -11.81 12.37
N PHE A 100 6.35 -11.39 12.01
CA PHE A 100 5.40 -10.81 12.97
C PHE A 100 4.28 -11.75 13.38
N LYS A 101 4.11 -12.85 12.67
CA LYS A 101 3.08 -13.87 12.97
C LYS A 101 1.69 -13.24 13.00
N ASP A 102 0.94 -13.46 14.05
CA ASP A 102 -0.39 -12.91 14.23
C ASP A 102 -0.42 -11.52 14.86
N LYS A 103 0.75 -10.92 15.08
CA LYS A 103 0.86 -9.58 15.67
C LYS A 103 0.53 -8.47 14.68
N VAL A 104 0.53 -8.77 13.39
CA VAL A 104 0.22 -7.82 12.32
C VAL A 104 -0.85 -8.42 11.42
N ILE A 105 -1.90 -7.65 11.17
CA ILE A 105 -2.97 -8.03 10.24
C ILE A 105 -3.13 -6.92 9.22
N GLY A 106 -3.10 -7.26 7.93
CA GLY A 106 -3.24 -6.29 6.84
C GLY A 106 -4.54 -6.46 6.09
N PHE A 107 -5.15 -5.33 5.72
CA PHE A 107 -6.39 -5.27 4.94
C PHE A 107 -6.14 -4.44 3.68
N PRO A 108 -6.08 -5.06 2.50
CA PRO A 108 -5.84 -4.31 1.27
C PRO A 108 -7.11 -3.64 0.75
N THR A 109 -6.94 -2.48 0.14
CA THR A 109 -8.02 -1.73 -0.50
C THR A 109 -7.46 -1.05 -1.74
N LEU A 110 -8.15 -1.20 -2.87
CA LEU A 110 -7.79 -0.49 -4.08
C LEU A 110 -8.77 0.66 -4.26
N MET A 111 -8.22 1.88 -4.42
CA MET A 111 -9.02 3.10 -4.48
C MET A 111 -8.70 3.86 -5.75
N GLU A 112 -9.69 4.58 -6.25
CA GLU A 112 -9.55 5.45 -7.40
C GLU A 112 -9.58 6.90 -6.95
N VAL A 113 -8.65 7.70 -7.46
CA VAL A 113 -8.67 9.14 -7.20
C VAL A 113 -9.72 9.76 -8.11
N VAL A 114 -10.78 10.31 -7.52
CA VAL A 114 -11.90 10.89 -8.28
C VAL A 114 -11.83 12.41 -8.38
N LYS A 115 -10.84 13.02 -7.74
CA LYS A 115 -10.65 14.45 -7.84
C LYS A 115 -9.18 14.85 -7.68
#